data_319974b93e65ed1ce40691729fde2eaf
#
_entry.id   319974b93e65ed1ce40691729fde2eaf
#
_cell.length_a   1.000
_cell.length_b   1.000
_cell.length_c   1.000
_cell.angle_alpha   90.00
_cell.angle_beta   90.00
_cell.angle_gamma   90.00
#
_symmetry.space_group_name_H-M   'P 1'
#
loop_
_entity.id
_entity.type
_entity.pdbx_description
1 polymer ?
#
loop_
_entity_poly.entity_id
_entity_poly.type
_entity_poly.pdbx_seq_one_letter_code
_entity_poly.pdbx_strand_id
1 'polypeptide(L)'
;MTTMPPITILETSPGTRDTHMTESQREALGAPILRVVPRPGDINANGHIFGGWVLSQMDIAAGIVASRRAHGPVATVAIEAMEFISPILLHDIISVHAVVERTGRTSMGIRIQVVAERNRGETHVKVTEGLFTFVALDENARPRPLPAETISRAA
;
A
#
# COMPACT_ATOMS: atom_id res chain seq x y z
N MET A 1 -28.27 17.40 -23.70
CA MET A 1 -26.79 17.47 -23.69
C MET A 1 -26.36 18.05 -22.36
N THR A 2 -26.01 17.21 -21.41
CA THR A 2 -25.55 17.64 -20.09
C THR A 2 -24.04 17.85 -20.17
N THR A 3 -23.62 19.11 -20.15
CA THR A 3 -22.20 19.48 -20.17
C THR A 3 -21.61 19.16 -18.79
N MET A 4 -20.66 18.22 -18.73
CA MET A 4 -19.86 18.02 -17.53
C MET A 4 -19.08 19.30 -17.19
N PRO A 5 -19.06 19.72 -15.92
CA PRO A 5 -18.21 20.85 -15.53
C PRO A 5 -16.72 20.49 -15.73
N PRO A 6 -15.88 21.48 -16.05
CA PRO A 6 -14.46 21.23 -16.22
C PRO A 6 -13.83 20.73 -14.91
N ILE A 7 -12.99 19.71 -15.04
CA ILE A 7 -12.17 19.24 -13.93
C ILE A 7 -11.19 20.35 -13.58
N THR A 8 -11.46 21.07 -12.51
CA THR A 8 -10.50 22.03 -11.95
C THR A 8 -9.41 21.22 -11.28
N ILE A 9 -8.28 21.09 -11.96
CA ILE A 9 -7.03 20.64 -11.31
C ILE A 9 -6.67 21.80 -10.37
N LEU A 10 -6.95 21.60 -9.08
CA LEU A 10 -6.39 22.45 -8.04
C LEU A 10 -4.88 22.23 -8.07
N GLU A 11 -4.15 23.11 -8.71
CA GLU A 11 -2.73 23.30 -8.44
C GLU A 11 -2.58 23.82 -7.00
N THR A 12 -2.74 22.94 -6.05
CA THR A 12 -2.15 23.15 -4.76
C THR A 12 -0.66 22.87 -4.93
N SER A 13 0.13 23.94 -4.98
CA SER A 13 1.55 23.82 -4.66
C SER A 13 1.64 22.93 -3.44
N PRO A 14 2.33 21.77 -3.50
CA PRO A 14 2.49 20.95 -2.32
C PRO A 14 3.31 21.78 -1.34
N GLY A 15 2.65 22.32 -0.32
CA GLY A 15 3.36 22.74 0.87
C GLY A 15 4.23 21.55 1.24
N THR A 16 5.52 21.77 1.39
CA THR A 16 6.52 20.75 1.67
C THR A 16 6.11 20.04 2.96
N ARG A 17 5.27 19.00 2.86
CA ARG A 17 5.07 18.09 3.98
C ARG A 17 6.43 17.43 4.18
N ASP A 18 6.95 17.50 5.38
CA ASP A 18 8.15 16.79 5.73
C ASP A 18 7.84 15.29 5.61
N THR A 19 8.30 14.71 4.51
CA THR A 19 8.07 13.29 4.18
C THR A 19 9.20 12.41 4.68
N HIS A 20 10.24 13.02 5.29
CA HIS A 20 11.34 12.30 5.90
C HIS A 20 10.85 11.56 7.15
N MET A 21 11.24 10.31 7.26
CA MET A 21 10.90 9.46 8.39
C MET A 21 12.05 9.36 9.37
N THR A 22 11.74 9.53 10.64
CA THR A 22 12.66 9.24 11.73
C THR A 22 12.85 7.72 11.89
N GLU A 23 13.92 7.31 12.56
CA GLU A 23 14.16 5.90 12.87
C GLU A 23 13.00 5.29 13.68
N SER A 24 12.53 6.00 14.71
CA SER A 24 11.37 5.57 15.52
C SER A 24 10.10 5.37 14.69
N GLN A 25 9.82 6.24 13.72
CA GLN A 25 8.67 6.09 12.82
C GLN A 25 8.80 4.84 11.94
N ARG A 26 10.03 4.54 11.46
CA ARG A 26 10.30 3.33 10.66
C ARG A 26 10.18 2.06 11.48
N GLU A 27 10.72 2.07 12.69
CA GLU A 27 10.62 0.93 13.62
C GLU A 27 9.15 0.60 13.95
N ALA A 28 8.31 1.62 14.11
CA ALA A 28 6.88 1.45 14.35
C ALA A 28 6.13 0.75 13.21
N LEU A 29 6.65 0.78 11.98
CA LEU A 29 6.07 0.05 10.84
C LEU A 29 6.34 -1.45 10.88
N GLY A 30 7.32 -1.89 11.67
CA GLY A 30 7.76 -3.29 11.68
C GLY A 30 8.49 -3.69 10.39
N ALA A 31 8.64 -4.99 10.19
CA ALA A 31 9.29 -5.52 8.99
C ALA A 31 8.43 -5.27 7.74
N PRO A 32 9.03 -4.90 6.61
CA PRO A 32 8.29 -4.78 5.35
C PRO A 32 7.83 -6.16 4.85
N ILE A 33 6.69 -6.18 4.17
CA ILE A 33 6.19 -7.38 3.49
C ILE A 33 6.94 -7.59 2.17
N LEU A 34 7.26 -6.49 1.47
CA LEU A 34 8.05 -6.49 0.25
C LEU A 34 9.17 -5.46 0.33
N ARG A 35 10.30 -5.78 -0.29
CA ARG A 35 11.33 -4.82 -0.68
C ARG A 35 11.65 -5.01 -2.16
N VAL A 36 11.45 -3.96 -2.95
CA VAL A 36 11.57 -4.00 -4.40
C VAL A 36 12.30 -2.77 -4.93
N VAL A 37 12.89 -2.92 -6.11
CA VAL A 37 13.59 -1.84 -6.82
C VAL A 37 12.89 -1.62 -8.16
N PRO A 38 12.48 -0.37 -8.48
CA PRO A 38 11.90 -0.07 -9.79
C PRO A 38 12.93 -0.25 -10.90
N ARG A 39 12.44 -0.49 -12.11
CA ARG A 39 13.27 -0.65 -13.32
C ARG A 39 13.16 0.59 -14.20
N PRO A 40 14.10 0.81 -15.13
CA PRO A 40 14.01 1.93 -16.10
C PRO A 40 12.69 1.95 -16.88
N GLY A 41 12.09 0.80 -17.19
CA GLY A 41 10.79 0.71 -17.86
C GLY A 41 9.59 1.15 -17.02
N ASP A 42 9.77 1.37 -15.72
CA ASP A 42 8.72 1.81 -14.79
C ASP A 42 8.63 3.34 -14.67
N ILE A 43 9.43 4.08 -15.46
CA ILE A 43 9.49 5.54 -15.46
C ILE A 43 8.37 6.10 -16.34
N ASN A 44 7.63 7.09 -15.82
CA ASN A 44 6.64 7.84 -16.57
C ASN A 44 7.28 9.02 -17.37
N ALA A 45 6.45 9.73 -18.13
CA ALA A 45 6.89 10.88 -18.93
C ALA A 45 7.52 12.02 -18.10
N ASN A 46 7.25 12.09 -16.80
CA ASN A 46 7.80 13.08 -15.88
C ASN A 46 9.15 12.67 -15.26
N GLY A 47 9.67 11.51 -15.63
CA GLY A 47 10.93 10.98 -15.07
C GLY A 47 10.80 10.33 -13.68
N HIS A 48 9.59 10.06 -13.22
CA HIS A 48 9.31 9.38 -11.96
C HIS A 48 8.69 8.00 -12.21
N ILE A 49 8.74 7.13 -11.22
CA ILE A 49 8.06 5.83 -11.29
C ILE A 49 6.55 6.05 -11.33
N PHE A 50 5.87 5.42 -12.29
CA PHE A 50 4.42 5.64 -12.46
C PHE A 50 3.61 5.02 -11.31
N GLY A 51 2.48 5.68 -10.98
CA GLY A 51 1.65 5.32 -9.83
C GLY A 51 1.09 3.89 -9.88
N GLY A 52 0.79 3.37 -11.07
CA GLY A 52 0.32 2.00 -11.25
C GLY A 52 1.34 0.94 -10.84
N TRP A 53 2.63 1.23 -10.96
CA TRP A 53 3.68 0.34 -10.48
C TRP A 53 3.64 0.19 -8.95
N VAL A 54 3.58 1.30 -8.22
CA VAL A 54 3.52 1.24 -6.76
C VAL A 54 2.20 0.64 -6.29
N LEU A 55 1.10 0.94 -6.97
CA LEU A 55 -0.20 0.35 -6.68
C LEU A 55 -0.15 -1.18 -6.79
N SER A 56 0.51 -1.73 -7.79
CA SER A 56 0.68 -3.18 -7.94
C SER A 56 1.52 -3.80 -6.82
N GLN A 57 2.57 -3.13 -6.36
CA GLN A 57 3.36 -3.58 -5.22
C GLN A 57 2.54 -3.58 -3.92
N MET A 58 1.71 -2.56 -3.73
CA MET A 58 0.81 -2.46 -2.58
C MET A 58 -0.22 -3.59 -2.59
N ASP A 59 -0.81 -3.89 -3.74
CA ASP A 59 -1.78 -4.98 -3.89
C ASP A 59 -1.16 -6.35 -3.58
N ILE A 60 0.05 -6.60 -4.06
CA ILE A 60 0.80 -7.83 -3.75
C ILE A 60 1.05 -7.95 -2.24
N ALA A 61 1.59 -6.91 -1.61
CA ALA A 61 1.89 -6.92 -0.18
C ALA A 61 0.62 -7.11 0.68
N ALA A 62 -0.43 -6.37 0.34
CA ALA A 62 -1.72 -6.48 1.03
C ALA A 62 -2.35 -7.85 0.84
N GLY A 63 -2.28 -8.44 -0.36
CA GLY A 63 -2.75 -9.78 -0.66
C GLY A 63 -2.04 -10.86 0.16
N ILE A 64 -0.74 -10.72 0.38
CA ILE A 64 0.04 -11.62 1.26
C ILE A 64 -0.50 -11.56 2.70
N VAL A 65 -0.69 -10.36 3.23
CA VAL A 65 -1.21 -10.17 4.59
C VAL A 65 -2.66 -10.68 4.70
N ALA A 66 -3.49 -10.35 3.71
CA ALA A 66 -4.88 -10.77 3.67
C ALA A 66 -5.03 -12.29 3.59
N SER A 67 -4.25 -12.96 2.73
CA SER A 67 -4.30 -14.43 2.59
C SER A 67 -3.83 -15.16 3.85
N ARG A 68 -2.83 -14.62 4.54
CA ARG A 68 -2.39 -15.13 5.84
C ARG A 68 -3.51 -15.02 6.89
N ARG A 69 -4.17 -13.85 6.97
CA ARG A 69 -5.29 -13.63 7.90
C ARG A 69 -6.49 -14.50 7.56
N ALA A 70 -6.78 -14.69 6.28
CA ALA A 70 -7.90 -15.51 5.80
C ALA A 70 -7.62 -17.03 5.82
N HIS A 71 -6.37 -17.44 5.99
CA HIS A 71 -5.93 -18.83 5.80
C HIS A 71 -6.35 -19.43 4.45
N GLY A 72 -6.26 -18.64 3.40
CA GLY A 72 -6.63 -19.09 2.07
C GLY A 72 -6.80 -17.96 1.05
N PRO A 73 -7.44 -18.26 -0.09
CA PRO A 73 -7.59 -17.30 -1.18
C PRO A 73 -8.34 -16.05 -0.77
N VAL A 74 -7.92 -14.93 -1.35
CA VAL A 74 -8.53 -13.61 -1.16
C VAL A 74 -8.65 -12.89 -2.50
N ALA A 75 -9.52 -11.89 -2.57
CA ALA A 75 -9.58 -10.96 -3.69
C ALA A 75 -9.61 -9.52 -3.20
N THR A 76 -8.91 -8.65 -3.90
CA THR A 76 -9.02 -7.21 -3.74
C THR A 76 -10.36 -6.75 -4.31
N VAL A 77 -11.19 -6.11 -3.51
CA VAL A 77 -12.53 -5.67 -3.95
C VAL A 77 -12.67 -4.15 -3.97
N ALA A 78 -11.86 -3.42 -3.21
CA ALA A 78 -11.88 -1.97 -3.20
C ALA A 78 -10.55 -1.37 -2.74
N ILE A 79 -10.27 -0.19 -3.26
CA ILE A 79 -9.26 0.72 -2.74
C ILE A 79 -10.05 1.90 -2.17
N GLU A 80 -10.09 2.01 -0.84
CA GLU A 80 -10.95 3.00 -0.18
C GLU A 80 -10.29 4.35 -0.02
N ALA A 81 -8.98 4.33 0.15
CA ALA A 81 -8.18 5.54 0.25
C ALA A 81 -6.78 5.27 -0.30
N MET A 82 -6.24 6.24 -1.02
CA MET A 82 -4.86 6.21 -1.49
C MET A 82 -4.35 7.64 -1.63
N GLU A 83 -3.20 7.90 -1.07
CA GLU A 83 -2.54 9.20 -1.16
C GLU A 83 -1.12 9.03 -1.69
N PHE A 84 -0.80 9.73 -2.77
CA PHE A 84 0.57 9.87 -3.28
C PHE A 84 1.19 11.10 -2.62
N ILE A 85 2.19 10.88 -1.76
CA ILE A 85 2.77 11.91 -0.91
C ILE A 85 4.05 12.46 -1.53
N SER A 86 4.89 11.57 -2.05
CA SER A 86 6.17 11.91 -2.68
C SER A 86 6.41 11.03 -3.90
N PRO A 87 7.09 11.55 -4.95
CA PRO A 87 7.46 10.74 -6.10
C PRO A 87 8.46 9.65 -5.72
N ILE A 88 8.37 8.51 -6.41
CA ILE A 88 9.36 7.44 -6.35
C ILE A 88 10.37 7.65 -7.46
N LEU A 89 11.64 7.55 -7.14
CA LEU A 89 12.77 7.72 -8.06
C LEU A 89 13.33 6.37 -8.48
N LEU A 90 13.99 6.31 -9.64
CA LEU A 90 14.53 5.07 -10.21
C LEU A 90 15.47 4.31 -9.26
N HIS A 91 16.28 5.04 -8.50
CA HIS A 91 17.28 4.43 -7.61
C HIS A 91 16.77 4.22 -6.17
N ASP A 92 15.48 4.45 -5.92
CA ASP A 92 14.89 4.18 -4.62
C ASP A 92 14.81 2.67 -4.36
N ILE A 93 15.03 2.25 -3.12
CA ILE A 93 14.63 0.93 -2.64
C ILE A 93 13.30 1.09 -1.93
N ILE A 94 12.29 0.39 -2.41
CA ILE A 94 10.91 0.54 -1.94
C ILE A 94 10.57 -0.56 -0.95
N SER A 95 10.21 -0.15 0.26
CA SER A 95 9.67 -1.04 1.29
C SER A 95 8.17 -0.84 1.41
N VAL A 96 7.42 -1.94 1.32
CA VAL A 96 5.96 -1.95 1.44
C VAL A 96 5.58 -2.64 2.73
N HIS A 97 4.97 -1.88 3.62
CA HIS A 97 4.46 -2.36 4.92
C HIS A 97 2.95 -2.50 4.82
N ALA A 98 2.40 -3.56 5.37
CA ALA A 98 0.97 -3.81 5.34
C ALA A 98 0.52 -4.50 6.63
N VAL A 99 -0.61 -4.06 7.19
CA VAL A 99 -1.21 -4.61 8.40
C VAL A 99 -2.72 -4.71 8.26
N VAL A 100 -3.32 -5.69 8.91
CA VAL A 100 -4.78 -5.76 9.04
C VAL A 100 -5.24 -4.65 9.98
N GLU A 101 -6.05 -3.73 9.48
CA GLU A 101 -6.58 -2.61 10.27
C GLU A 101 -7.97 -2.92 10.82
N ARG A 102 -8.79 -3.63 10.04
CA ARG A 102 -10.14 -4.00 10.43
C ARG A 102 -10.55 -5.32 9.79
N THR A 103 -11.49 -6.01 10.42
CA THR A 103 -12.10 -7.22 9.88
C THR A 103 -13.62 -7.12 9.99
N GLY A 104 -14.31 -7.57 8.92
CA GLY A 104 -15.75 -7.84 8.92
C GLY A 104 -15.98 -9.34 8.94
N ARG A 105 -17.18 -9.77 8.57
CA ARG A 105 -17.52 -11.20 8.52
C ARG A 105 -16.73 -11.94 7.43
N THR A 106 -16.65 -11.41 6.24
CA THR A 106 -15.98 -11.98 5.06
C THR A 106 -14.85 -11.11 4.54
N SER A 107 -14.73 -9.88 5.00
CA SER A 107 -13.83 -8.86 4.48
C SER A 107 -12.80 -8.40 5.51
N MET A 108 -11.74 -7.79 5.02
CA MET A 108 -10.72 -7.16 5.84
C MET A 108 -10.18 -5.91 5.13
N GLY A 109 -9.92 -4.88 5.92
CA GLY A 109 -9.21 -3.67 5.49
C GLY A 109 -7.74 -3.81 5.82
N ILE A 110 -6.89 -3.66 4.81
CA ILE A 110 -5.44 -3.72 4.93
C ILE A 110 -4.89 -2.31 4.75
N ARG A 111 -4.26 -1.78 5.80
CA ARG A 111 -3.51 -0.52 5.71
C ARG A 111 -2.13 -0.78 5.18
N ILE A 112 -1.75 0.01 4.19
CA ILE A 112 -0.46 -0.13 3.50
C ILE A 112 0.28 1.19 3.58
N GLN A 113 1.57 1.13 3.88
CA GLN A 113 2.48 2.26 3.86
C GLN A 113 3.72 1.90 3.06
N VAL A 114 4.14 2.82 2.20
CA VAL A 114 5.28 2.64 1.30
C VAL A 114 6.35 3.65 1.61
N VAL A 115 7.54 3.17 1.83
CA VAL A 115 8.72 3.97 2.18
C VAL A 115 9.81 3.78 1.13
N ALA A 116 10.36 4.88 0.65
CA ALA A 116 11.53 4.88 -0.21
C ALA A 116 12.79 5.11 0.61
N GLU A 117 13.77 4.24 0.43
CA GLU A 117 15.13 4.40 0.93
C GLU A 117 15.98 5.04 -0.17
N ARG A 118 16.67 6.13 0.15
CA ARG A 118 17.51 6.95 -0.74
C ARG A 118 18.90 7.12 -0.19
N ASN A 119 19.81 7.61 -1.03
CA ASN A 119 21.17 7.96 -0.62
C ASN A 119 21.86 6.81 0.13
N ARG A 120 21.77 5.58 -0.38
CA ARG A 120 22.41 4.39 0.23
C ARG A 120 21.96 4.14 1.69
N GLY A 121 20.69 4.41 1.98
CA GLY A 121 20.11 4.18 3.30
C GLY A 121 20.15 5.36 4.27
N GLU A 122 20.72 6.49 3.85
CA GLU A 122 20.79 7.69 4.71
C GLU A 122 19.45 8.39 4.87
N THR A 123 18.56 8.25 3.87
CA THR A 123 17.29 8.97 3.83
C THR A 123 16.13 7.99 3.63
N HIS A 124 15.08 8.14 4.42
CA HIS A 124 13.85 7.39 4.28
C HIS A 124 12.67 8.35 4.13
N VAL A 125 11.86 8.13 3.10
CA VAL A 125 10.78 9.03 2.72
C VAL A 125 9.49 8.23 2.60
N LYS A 126 8.42 8.69 3.26
CA LYS A 126 7.08 8.15 3.04
C LYS A 126 6.59 8.61 1.66
N VAL A 127 6.31 7.67 0.78
CA VAL A 127 5.95 7.98 -0.61
C VAL A 127 4.48 7.82 -0.90
N THR A 128 3.83 6.85 -0.26
CA THR A 128 2.38 6.66 -0.40
C THR A 128 1.81 5.87 0.76
N GLU A 129 0.51 5.98 0.95
CA GLU A 129 -0.26 5.12 1.85
C GLU A 129 -1.64 4.83 1.27
N GLY A 130 -2.27 3.76 1.74
CA GLY A 130 -3.59 3.38 1.28
C GLY A 130 -4.30 2.42 2.22
N LEU A 131 -5.60 2.26 1.99
CA LEU A 131 -6.44 1.28 2.64
C LEU A 131 -7.17 0.46 1.57
N PHE A 132 -6.86 -0.83 1.52
CA PHE A 132 -7.41 -1.77 0.55
C PHE A 132 -8.33 -2.75 1.25
N THR A 133 -9.47 -3.04 0.63
CA THR A 133 -10.41 -4.04 1.13
C THR A 133 -10.27 -5.34 0.36
N PHE A 134 -10.07 -6.42 1.11
CA PHE A 134 -10.01 -7.80 0.61
C PHE A 134 -11.19 -8.61 1.12
N VAL A 135 -11.59 -9.60 0.35
CA VAL A 135 -12.61 -10.58 0.73
C VAL A 135 -12.01 -11.97 0.68
N ALA A 136 -12.26 -12.77 1.73
CA ALA A 136 -11.88 -14.16 1.75
C ALA A 136 -12.78 -14.96 0.80
N LEU A 137 -12.18 -15.85 0.01
CA LEU A 137 -12.88 -16.66 -0.99
C LEU A 137 -12.89 -18.13 -0.64
N ASP A 138 -13.97 -18.81 -0.99
CA ASP A 138 -14.06 -20.27 -0.97
C ASP A 138 -13.50 -20.88 -2.28
N GLU A 139 -13.58 -22.21 -2.40
CA GLU A 139 -13.13 -22.98 -3.57
C GLU A 139 -13.87 -22.63 -4.87
N ASN A 140 -15.06 -22.02 -4.77
CA ASN A 140 -15.87 -21.55 -5.89
C ASN A 140 -15.70 -20.05 -6.15
N ALA A 141 -14.67 -19.44 -5.57
CA ALA A 141 -14.39 -17.99 -5.64
C ALA A 141 -15.55 -17.12 -5.11
N ARG A 142 -16.27 -17.60 -4.10
CA ARG A 142 -17.35 -16.87 -3.43
C ARG A 142 -16.87 -16.40 -2.06
N PRO A 143 -17.40 -15.28 -1.55
CA PRO A 143 -17.09 -14.81 -0.22
C PRO A 143 -17.37 -15.88 0.84
N ARG A 144 -16.43 -16.04 1.76
CA ARG A 144 -16.55 -16.92 2.94
C ARG A 144 -16.21 -16.18 4.22
N PRO A 145 -16.74 -16.62 5.36
CA PRO A 145 -16.36 -16.05 6.66
C PRO A 145 -14.85 -16.17 6.93
N LEU A 146 -14.29 -15.12 7.53
CA LEU A 146 -12.93 -15.16 8.06
C LEU A 146 -12.83 -16.14 9.23
N PRO A 147 -11.71 -16.88 9.38
CA PRO A 147 -11.49 -17.67 10.58
C PRO A 147 -11.36 -16.75 11.80
N ALA A 148 -11.75 -17.26 12.97
CA ALA A 148 -11.56 -16.54 14.23
C ALA A 148 -10.08 -16.20 14.43
N GLU A 149 -9.80 -15.05 15.07
CA GLU A 149 -8.44 -14.71 15.45
C GLU A 149 -7.93 -15.74 16.47
N THR A 150 -6.85 -16.40 16.13
CA THR A 150 -6.15 -17.23 17.10
C THR A 150 -5.42 -16.27 18.05
N ILE A 151 -5.94 -16.10 19.27
CA ILE A 151 -5.20 -15.44 20.33
C ILE A 151 -4.01 -16.34 20.62
N SER A 152 -2.85 -16.01 20.04
CA SER A 152 -1.60 -16.62 20.47
C SER A 152 -1.38 -16.18 21.92
N ARG A 153 -1.74 -17.07 22.87
CA ARG A 153 -1.23 -16.93 24.23
C ARG A 153 0.27 -17.11 24.12
N ALA A 154 1.00 -15.98 24.19
CA ALA A 154 2.41 -16.03 24.47
C ALA A 154 2.56 -16.81 25.79
N ALA A 155 3.18 -17.95 25.69
CA ALA A 155 3.59 -18.71 26.84
C ALA A 155 4.77 -18.02 27.53
#